data_e02ecc7681bedbf3a62ef47cca8edaee
#
_entry.id   e02ecc7681bedbf3a62ef47cca8edaee
#
_cell.length_a   1.000
_cell.length_b   1.000
_cell.length_c   1.000
_cell.angle_alpha   90.00
_cell.angle_beta   90.00
_cell.angle_gamma   90.00
#
_symmetry.space_group_name_H-M   'P 1'
#
loop_
_entity.id
_entity.type
_entity.pdbx_description
1 polymer ?
#
loop_
_entity_poly.entity_id
_entity_poly.type
_entity_poly.pdbx_seq_one_letter_code
_entity_poly.pdbx_strand_id
1 'polypeptide(L)'
;LVQNLNKVKPPFEPSLPAQSAGIAALDDIEFLKRTIQTNSKGMEFLKEEFDLLKIKYIPSFTNFITTIWGNAETAELISKKLLEEGIIVRRLSSFGWENCIRITIGTKKENIILIKALKSFLDKV
;
A
#
# COMPACT_ATOMS: atom_id res chain seq x y z
N LEU A 1 -32.34 -9.61 -20.85
CA LEU A 1 -31.80 -10.34 -19.70
C LEU A 1 -30.33 -9.95 -19.45
N VAL A 2 -29.39 -10.12 -20.42
CA VAL A 2 -27.95 -9.83 -20.27
C VAL A 2 -27.69 -8.37 -19.85
N GLN A 3 -28.36 -7.38 -20.45
CA GLN A 3 -28.23 -5.98 -20.07
C GLN A 3 -28.62 -5.71 -18.60
N ASN A 4 -29.63 -6.42 -18.09
CA ASN A 4 -30.04 -6.28 -16.69
C ASN A 4 -29.06 -6.94 -15.73
N LEU A 5 -28.49 -8.09 -16.11
CA LEU A 5 -27.43 -8.74 -15.33
C LEU A 5 -26.17 -7.87 -15.25
N ASN A 6 -25.78 -7.21 -16.34
CA ASN A 6 -24.63 -6.31 -16.35
C ASN A 6 -24.78 -5.07 -15.43
N LYS A 7 -26.02 -4.66 -15.11
CA LYS A 7 -26.27 -3.54 -14.18
C LYS A 7 -25.99 -3.90 -12.71
N VAL A 8 -26.08 -5.17 -12.35
CA VAL A 8 -25.91 -5.67 -10.97
C VAL A 8 -24.63 -6.48 -10.80
N LYS A 9 -23.92 -6.72 -11.88
CA LYS A 9 -22.67 -7.45 -11.89
C LYS A 9 -21.57 -6.65 -11.15
N PRO A 10 -20.81 -7.27 -10.22
CA PRO A 10 -19.62 -6.64 -9.67
C PRO A 10 -18.62 -6.27 -10.77
N PRO A 11 -17.89 -5.15 -10.64
CA PRO A 11 -16.96 -4.69 -11.68
C PRO A 11 -15.81 -5.65 -11.96
N PHE A 12 -15.45 -6.50 -11.00
CA PHE A 12 -14.38 -7.49 -11.11
C PHE A 12 -14.90 -8.85 -10.63
N GLU A 13 -15.27 -9.72 -11.59
CA GLU A 13 -15.66 -11.10 -11.26
C GLU A 13 -14.42 -11.97 -11.02
N PRO A 14 -14.38 -12.74 -9.92
CA PRO A 14 -13.33 -13.73 -9.72
C PRO A 14 -13.36 -14.79 -10.80
N SER A 15 -12.23 -15.05 -11.44
CA SER A 15 -12.10 -16.18 -12.38
C SER A 15 -12.26 -17.52 -11.67
N LEU A 16 -12.53 -18.60 -12.39
CA LEU A 16 -12.63 -19.95 -11.79
C LEU A 16 -11.37 -20.32 -10.97
N PRO A 17 -10.14 -20.10 -11.47
CA PRO A 17 -8.94 -20.31 -10.66
C PRO A 17 -8.91 -19.47 -9.38
N ALA A 18 -9.35 -18.20 -9.45
CA ALA A 18 -9.41 -17.34 -8.27
C ALA A 18 -10.41 -17.82 -7.22
N GLN A 19 -11.55 -18.35 -7.66
CA GLN A 19 -12.55 -18.94 -6.75
C GLN A 19 -12.01 -20.19 -6.06
N SER A 20 -11.38 -21.09 -6.82
CA SER A 20 -10.76 -22.30 -6.27
C SER A 20 -9.63 -21.96 -5.28
N ALA A 21 -8.77 -20.98 -5.62
CA ALA A 21 -7.72 -20.51 -4.75
C ALA A 21 -8.29 -19.85 -3.48
N GLY A 22 -9.37 -19.07 -3.61
CA GLY A 22 -10.05 -18.45 -2.48
C GLY A 22 -10.61 -19.46 -1.49
N ILE A 23 -11.25 -20.52 -1.98
CA ILE A 23 -11.77 -21.62 -1.15
C ILE A 23 -10.62 -22.29 -0.39
N ALA A 24 -9.54 -22.66 -1.08
CA ALA A 24 -8.37 -23.27 -0.45
C ALA A 24 -7.69 -22.36 0.58
N ALA A 25 -7.65 -21.05 0.32
CA ALA A 25 -7.05 -20.07 1.23
C ALA A 25 -7.82 -19.92 2.56
N LEU A 26 -9.14 -20.18 2.58
CA LEU A 26 -9.95 -20.16 3.81
C LEU A 26 -9.54 -21.26 4.79
N ASP A 27 -8.98 -22.37 4.31
CA ASP A 27 -8.53 -23.48 5.13
C ASP A 27 -7.07 -23.34 5.57
N ASP A 28 -6.29 -22.42 4.99
CA ASP A 28 -4.88 -22.17 5.36
C ASP A 28 -4.76 -21.15 6.51
N ILE A 29 -5.16 -21.58 7.68
CA ILE A 29 -5.10 -20.78 8.92
C ILE A 29 -3.68 -20.32 9.25
N GLU A 30 -2.67 -21.14 8.98
CA GLU A 30 -1.27 -20.79 9.26
C GLU A 30 -0.75 -19.69 8.33
N PHE A 31 -1.15 -19.70 7.06
CA PHE A 31 -0.85 -18.60 6.14
C PHE A 31 -1.53 -17.31 6.60
N LEU A 32 -2.80 -17.36 7.00
CA LEU A 32 -3.54 -16.21 7.52
C LEU A 32 -2.85 -15.61 8.76
N LYS A 33 -2.46 -16.43 9.73
CA LYS A 33 -1.72 -15.98 10.93
C LYS A 33 -0.40 -15.28 10.55
N ARG A 34 0.39 -15.88 9.65
CA ARG A 34 1.65 -15.28 9.17
C ARG A 34 1.41 -13.95 8.46
N THR A 35 0.37 -13.86 7.64
CA THR A 35 0.00 -12.64 6.92
C THR A 35 -0.38 -11.52 7.88
N ILE A 36 -1.24 -11.79 8.86
CA ILE A 36 -1.64 -10.83 9.89
C ILE A 36 -0.42 -10.35 10.69
N GLN A 37 0.44 -11.28 11.11
CA GLN A 37 1.63 -10.96 11.88
C GLN A 37 2.63 -10.12 11.08
N THR A 38 2.84 -10.45 9.80
CA THR A 38 3.71 -9.68 8.90
C THR A 38 3.18 -8.27 8.71
N ASN A 39 1.88 -8.14 8.49
CA ASN A 39 1.22 -6.85 8.32
C ASN A 39 1.32 -5.99 9.59
N SER A 40 1.02 -6.56 10.75
CA SER A 40 1.08 -5.84 12.04
C SER A 40 2.49 -5.32 12.32
N LYS A 41 3.50 -6.20 12.27
CA LYS A 41 4.90 -5.82 12.48
C LYS A 41 5.42 -4.81 11.46
N GLY A 42 5.01 -4.96 10.19
CA GLY A 42 5.37 -4.02 9.13
C GLY A 42 4.73 -2.66 9.32
N MET A 43 3.48 -2.62 9.77
CA MET A 43 2.76 -1.39 10.09
C MET A 43 3.42 -0.63 11.26
N GLU A 44 3.76 -1.33 12.35
CA GLU A 44 4.47 -0.74 13.49
C GLU A 44 5.80 -0.15 13.05
N PHE A 45 6.62 -0.93 12.36
CA PHE A 45 7.91 -0.49 11.83
C PHE A 45 7.79 0.76 10.95
N LEU A 46 6.83 0.78 10.01
CA LEU A 46 6.67 1.94 9.12
C LEU A 46 6.18 3.18 9.87
N LYS A 47 5.31 3.04 10.87
CA LYS A 47 4.87 4.16 11.73
C LYS A 47 6.05 4.76 12.48
N GLU A 48 6.85 3.93 13.15
CA GLU A 48 8.05 4.38 13.88
C GLU A 48 9.02 5.14 12.96
N GLU A 49 9.31 4.58 11.79
CA GLU A 49 10.22 5.23 10.83
C GLU A 49 9.63 6.53 10.24
N PHE A 50 8.33 6.58 9.98
CA PHE A 50 7.67 7.80 9.50
C PHE A 50 7.67 8.89 10.58
N ASP A 51 7.47 8.55 11.84
CA ASP A 51 7.55 9.48 12.96
C ASP A 51 8.98 10.06 13.08
N LEU A 52 10.01 9.22 12.98
CA LEU A 52 11.42 9.66 12.98
C LEU A 52 11.73 10.59 11.80
N LEU A 53 11.17 10.31 10.62
CA LEU A 53 11.33 11.12 9.41
C LEU A 53 10.38 12.32 9.35
N LYS A 54 9.52 12.50 10.35
CA LYS A 54 8.47 13.53 10.40
C LYS A 54 7.52 13.49 9.20
N ILE A 55 7.32 12.32 8.62
CA ILE A 55 6.35 12.09 7.56
C ILE A 55 4.98 11.92 8.18
N LYS A 56 4.04 12.79 7.84
CA LYS A 56 2.65 12.67 8.29
C LYS A 56 1.95 11.51 7.60
N TYR A 57 1.13 10.77 8.35
CA TYR A 57 0.34 9.67 7.81
C TYR A 57 -1.03 9.57 8.48
N ILE A 58 -1.94 8.88 7.83
CA ILE A 58 -3.27 8.57 8.36
C ILE A 58 -3.19 7.23 9.09
N PRO A 59 -3.63 7.13 10.37
CA PRO A 59 -3.73 5.85 11.07
C PRO A 59 -4.53 4.83 10.26
N SER A 60 -4.02 3.61 10.16
CA SER A 60 -4.62 2.56 9.33
C SER A 60 -4.74 1.25 10.09
N PHE A 61 -5.83 0.51 9.81
CA PHE A 61 -6.11 -0.84 10.29
C PHE A 61 -6.14 -1.86 9.14
N THR A 62 -5.64 -1.45 7.97
CA THR A 62 -5.60 -2.26 6.75
C THR A 62 -4.19 -2.76 6.47
N ASN A 63 -3.94 -3.24 5.26
CA ASN A 63 -2.61 -3.67 4.80
C ASN A 63 -1.84 -2.55 4.07
N PHE A 64 -2.20 -1.30 4.26
CA PHE A 64 -1.51 -0.14 3.70
C PHE A 64 -1.56 1.04 4.67
N ILE A 65 -0.67 2.00 4.46
CA ILE A 65 -0.64 3.27 5.15
C ILE A 65 -0.66 4.41 4.12
N THR A 66 -1.34 5.51 4.43
CA THR A 66 -1.40 6.69 3.55
C THR A 66 -0.55 7.79 4.16
N THR A 67 0.49 8.22 3.45
CA THR A 67 1.35 9.35 3.82
C THR A 67 0.82 10.64 3.22
N ILE A 68 1.01 11.77 3.93
CA ILE A 68 0.56 13.10 3.55
C ILE A 68 1.80 13.97 3.34
N TRP A 69 1.92 14.56 2.18
CA TRP A 69 3.02 15.43 1.78
C TRP A 69 2.59 16.90 1.75
N GLY A 70 3.54 17.83 1.68
CA GLY A 70 3.25 19.26 1.74
C GLY A 70 2.30 19.76 0.63
N ASN A 71 2.46 19.23 -0.60
CA ASN A 71 1.62 19.56 -1.75
C ASN A 71 1.63 18.41 -2.78
N ALA A 72 0.90 18.58 -3.87
CA ALA A 72 0.79 17.62 -4.97
C ALA A 72 2.13 17.35 -5.66
N GLU A 73 2.92 18.39 -5.88
CA GLU A 73 4.23 18.35 -6.55
C GLU A 73 5.23 17.52 -5.74
N THR A 74 5.23 17.69 -4.42
CA THR A 74 6.07 16.89 -3.52
C THR A 74 5.67 15.42 -3.55
N ALA A 75 4.39 15.10 -3.50
CA ALA A 75 3.90 13.72 -3.59
C ALA A 75 4.27 13.09 -4.94
N GLU A 76 4.20 13.86 -6.03
CA GLU A 76 4.61 13.41 -7.36
C GLU A 76 6.10 13.12 -7.42
N LEU A 77 6.92 14.06 -6.95
CA LEU A 77 8.37 13.91 -6.91
C LEU A 77 8.80 12.68 -6.14
N ILE A 78 8.27 12.49 -4.92
CA ILE A 78 8.56 11.32 -4.08
C ILE A 78 8.13 10.03 -4.76
N SER A 79 6.94 9.99 -5.34
CA SER A 79 6.45 8.81 -6.06
C SER A 79 7.34 8.46 -7.26
N LYS A 80 7.81 9.46 -8.01
CA LYS A 80 8.71 9.29 -9.14
C LYS A 80 10.08 8.78 -8.68
N LYS A 81 10.65 9.37 -7.63
CA LYS A 81 11.92 8.95 -7.05
C LYS A 81 11.90 7.51 -6.55
N LEU A 82 10.82 7.13 -5.86
CA LEU A 82 10.63 5.75 -5.43
C LEU A 82 10.54 4.78 -6.61
N LEU A 83 9.86 5.18 -7.70
CA LEU A 83 9.77 4.39 -8.92
C LEU A 83 11.13 4.21 -9.60
N GLU A 84 11.98 5.24 -9.63
CA GLU A 84 13.37 5.18 -10.14
C GLU A 84 14.21 4.14 -9.36
N GLU A 85 13.90 3.93 -8.07
CA GLU A 85 14.52 2.89 -7.20
C GLU A 85 13.77 1.54 -7.27
N GLY A 86 12.81 1.37 -8.19
CA GLY A 86 12.03 0.14 -8.35
C GLY A 86 10.93 -0.05 -7.29
N ILE A 87 10.57 0.98 -6.54
CA ILE A 87 9.53 0.95 -5.51
C ILE A 87 8.25 1.58 -6.04
N ILE A 88 7.21 0.74 -6.22
CA ILE A 88 5.92 1.18 -6.74
C ILE A 88 4.99 1.53 -5.58
N VAL A 89 4.54 2.79 -5.54
CA VAL A 89 3.55 3.30 -4.60
C VAL A 89 2.33 3.84 -5.33
N ARG A 90 1.21 4.02 -4.63
CA ARG A 90 -0.03 4.51 -5.25
C ARG A 90 -0.28 5.98 -4.89
N ARG A 91 -0.17 6.87 -5.86
CA ARG A 91 -0.70 8.24 -5.72
C ARG A 91 -2.22 8.23 -5.61
N LEU A 92 -2.77 9.12 -4.78
CA LEU A 92 -4.20 9.21 -4.54
C LEU A 92 -4.87 10.41 -5.24
N SER A 93 -4.18 11.02 -6.20
CA SER A 93 -4.71 12.15 -7.00
C SER A 93 -6.02 11.82 -7.70
N SER A 94 -6.17 10.60 -8.25
CA SER A 94 -7.42 10.14 -8.87
C SER A 94 -8.61 10.02 -7.89
N PHE A 95 -8.35 10.11 -6.59
CA PHE A 95 -9.36 10.11 -5.52
C PHE A 95 -9.55 11.49 -4.88
N GLY A 96 -8.99 12.55 -5.47
CA GLY A 96 -9.05 13.91 -4.96
C GLY A 96 -8.06 14.21 -3.81
N TRP A 97 -7.10 13.31 -3.53
CA TRP A 97 -6.08 13.46 -2.50
C TRP A 97 -4.71 13.61 -3.15
N GLU A 98 -4.48 14.76 -3.78
CA GLU A 98 -3.35 15.00 -4.66
C GLU A 98 -2.00 14.95 -3.96
N ASN A 99 -1.94 15.34 -2.69
CA ASN A 99 -0.74 15.34 -1.86
C ASN A 99 -0.55 14.05 -1.05
N CYS A 100 -1.30 12.99 -1.35
CA CYS A 100 -1.25 11.72 -0.61
C CYS A 100 -0.69 10.58 -1.45
N ILE A 101 0.06 9.70 -0.77
CA ILE A 101 0.61 8.47 -1.33
C ILE A 101 0.21 7.30 -0.45
N ARG A 102 -0.41 6.27 -1.04
CA ARG A 102 -0.71 5.01 -0.37
C ARG A 102 0.44 4.03 -0.56
N ILE A 103 0.91 3.48 0.53
CA ILE A 103 2.01 2.53 0.61
C ILE A 103 1.49 1.23 1.18
N THR A 104 1.57 0.14 0.43
CA THR A 104 1.22 -1.20 0.92
C THR A 104 2.29 -1.70 1.89
N ILE A 105 1.88 -2.33 2.98
CA ILE A 105 2.80 -2.96 3.92
C ILE A 105 3.41 -4.18 3.26
N GLY A 106 4.72 -4.16 3.09
CA GLY A 106 5.49 -5.25 2.52
C GLY A 106 6.08 -6.19 3.57
N THR A 107 6.92 -7.09 3.12
CA THR A 107 7.81 -7.87 3.98
C THR A 107 8.79 -6.95 4.72
N LYS A 108 9.42 -7.45 5.79
CA LYS A 108 10.45 -6.70 6.52
C LYS A 108 11.54 -6.13 5.59
N LYS A 109 11.99 -6.92 4.61
CA LYS A 109 13.01 -6.51 3.66
C LYS A 109 12.54 -5.36 2.76
N GLU A 110 11.32 -5.46 2.22
CA GLU A 110 10.74 -4.43 1.35
C GLU A 110 10.50 -3.12 2.11
N ASN A 111 9.98 -3.19 3.33
CA ASN A 111 9.79 -2.01 4.16
C ASN A 111 11.13 -1.31 4.48
N ILE A 112 12.22 -2.06 4.75
CA ILE A 112 13.55 -1.50 4.97
C ILE A 112 14.06 -0.80 3.69
N ILE A 113 13.85 -1.39 2.51
CA ILE A 113 14.24 -0.79 1.22
C ILE A 113 13.50 0.52 1.01
N LEU A 114 12.19 0.54 1.23
CA LEU A 114 11.38 1.76 1.15
C LEU A 114 11.92 2.87 2.06
N ILE A 115 12.17 2.57 3.33
CA ILE A 115 12.66 3.57 4.29
C ILE A 115 14.05 4.08 3.91
N LYS A 116 14.96 3.22 3.45
CA LYS A 116 16.28 3.65 2.95
C LYS A 116 16.15 4.62 1.78
N ALA A 117 15.29 4.32 0.81
CA ALA A 117 15.03 5.19 -0.33
C ALA A 117 14.47 6.55 0.15
N LEU A 118 13.45 6.56 1.02
CA LEU A 118 12.89 7.80 1.56
C LEU A 118 13.93 8.65 2.29
N LYS A 119 14.78 8.05 3.15
CA LYS A 119 15.86 8.75 3.84
C LYS A 119 16.81 9.42 2.86
N SER A 120 17.25 8.69 1.82
CA SER A 120 18.18 9.23 0.82
C SER A 120 17.62 10.42 0.02
N PHE A 121 16.31 10.56 -0.07
CA PHE A 121 15.66 11.68 -0.76
C PHE A 121 15.43 12.86 0.18
N LEU A 122 15.04 12.60 1.42
CA LEU A 122 14.73 13.64 2.40
C LEU A 122 15.98 14.34 2.95
N ASP A 123 17.11 13.63 3.04
CA ASP A 123 18.40 14.22 3.46
C ASP A 123 18.99 15.19 2.43
N LYS A 124 18.42 15.29 1.23
CA LYS A 124 18.88 16.15 0.14
C LYS A 124 18.01 17.39 -0.07
N VAL A 125 17.00 17.57 0.74
CA VAL A 125 16.06 18.70 0.73
C VAL A 125 16.25 19.55 1.98
#